data_9c5717abb56095cc300ca30fc540a146
#
_entry.id   9c5717abb56095cc300ca30fc540a146
#
_cell.length_a   1.000
_cell.length_b   1.000
_cell.length_c   1.000
_cell.angle_alpha   90.00
_cell.angle_beta   90.00
_cell.angle_gamma   90.00
#
_symmetry.space_group_name_H-M   'P 1'
#
loop_
_entity.id
_entity.type
_entity.pdbx_description
1 polymer ?
#
loop_
_entity_poly.entity_id
_entity_poly.type
_entity_poly.pdbx_seq_one_letter_code
_entity_poly.pdbx_strand_id
1 'polypeptide(L)'
;APDARDTAPPPRRRPVPASAPTPGLLPPLLQPPAARRPPDAGAERESAADEARRIRSETDDAYEQSLAEDQRKEEQRAAADAEAAREQVIRDRREAARQLLAATPEATGPTAKRVRVRLPEGQPLARTFSYLDPISLVRSFVDASGRAPDNFALCLGSPMRTLDDDDAPLSSLGPGPVALM
;
A
#
# COMPACT_ATOMS: atom_id res chain seq x y z
N ALA A 1 26.60 -22.78 16.54
CA ALA A 1 25.78 -22.55 17.74
C ALA A 1 26.34 -21.37 18.51
N PRO A 2 25.57 -20.27 18.66
CA PRO A 2 25.82 -19.32 19.75
C PRO A 2 24.67 -19.33 20.76
N ASP A 3 25.12 -19.28 22.01
CA ASP A 3 24.42 -19.21 23.26
C ASP A 3 23.25 -18.23 23.32
N ALA A 4 22.08 -18.71 23.62
CA ALA A 4 20.94 -17.93 24.08
C ALA A 4 21.16 -17.57 25.56
N ARG A 5 21.56 -16.36 25.87
CA ARG A 5 21.58 -15.81 27.22
C ARG A 5 20.16 -15.39 27.62
N ASP A 6 19.62 -16.25 28.44
CA ASP A 6 18.45 -16.08 29.26
C ASP A 6 18.58 -14.81 30.14
N THR A 7 17.86 -13.75 29.82
CA THR A 7 17.84 -12.52 30.63
C THR A 7 16.51 -12.51 31.39
N ALA A 8 16.54 -13.07 32.60
CA ALA A 8 15.42 -13.04 33.52
C ALA A 8 15.08 -11.59 33.95
N PRO A 9 13.79 -11.19 34.05
CA PRO A 9 13.39 -9.90 34.52
C PRO A 9 13.63 -9.73 36.03
N PRO A 10 13.96 -8.51 36.52
CA PRO A 10 14.25 -8.26 37.92
C PRO A 10 12.99 -8.44 38.80
N PRO A 11 13.14 -8.88 40.05
CA PRO A 11 12.04 -9.14 40.97
C PRO A 11 11.31 -7.84 41.36
N ARG A 12 9.99 -7.85 41.23
CA ARG A 12 9.12 -6.75 41.68
C ARG A 12 9.22 -6.62 43.19
N ARG A 13 9.66 -5.44 43.69
CA ARG A 13 9.65 -5.10 45.09
C ARG A 13 8.22 -5.05 45.62
N ARG A 14 7.95 -5.87 46.65
CA ARG A 14 6.69 -5.84 47.36
C ARG A 14 6.60 -4.52 48.17
N PRO A 15 5.44 -3.84 48.14
CA PRO A 15 5.23 -2.69 49.03
C PRO A 15 5.19 -3.13 50.47
N VAL A 16 5.96 -2.47 51.33
CA VAL A 16 5.99 -2.67 52.77
C VAL A 16 4.69 -2.10 53.36
N PRO A 17 3.95 -2.79 54.23
CA PRO A 17 2.76 -2.22 54.83
C PRO A 17 3.17 -1.10 55.81
N ALA A 18 2.60 0.10 55.59
CA ALA A 18 2.74 1.23 56.50
C ALA A 18 2.14 0.89 57.86
N SER A 19 2.95 1.04 58.89
CA SER A 19 2.55 0.89 60.31
C SER A 19 1.39 1.81 60.65
N ALA A 20 0.35 1.28 61.26
CA ALA A 20 -0.79 2.04 61.76
C ALA A 20 -0.39 3.01 62.89
N PRO A 21 -0.88 4.23 62.83
CA PRO A 21 -0.64 5.17 63.93
C PRO A 21 -1.50 4.82 65.17
N THR A 22 -0.85 4.83 66.33
CA THR A 22 -1.43 4.63 67.66
C THR A 22 -2.50 5.73 67.94
N PRO A 23 -3.65 5.40 68.58
CA PRO A 23 -4.63 6.39 68.96
C PRO A 23 -4.14 7.17 70.21
N GLY A 24 -3.52 8.35 69.94
CA GLY A 24 -3.20 9.30 70.99
C GLY A 24 -4.42 10.16 71.35
N LEU A 25 -4.66 10.33 72.65
CA LEU A 25 -5.68 11.20 73.21
C LEU A 25 -5.63 12.61 72.58
N LEU A 26 -6.73 12.99 71.93
CA LEU A 26 -6.93 14.32 71.41
C LEU A 26 -7.33 15.28 72.52
N PRO A 27 -6.69 16.47 72.69
CA PRO A 27 -7.17 17.54 73.57
C PRO A 27 -8.49 18.13 73.02
N PRO A 28 -9.34 18.73 73.85
CA PRO A 28 -10.62 19.28 73.38
C PRO A 28 -10.39 20.38 72.36
N LEU A 29 -10.92 20.20 71.18
CA LEU A 29 -10.89 21.15 70.07
C LEU A 29 -11.64 22.42 70.47
N LEU A 30 -10.91 23.53 70.67
CA LEU A 30 -11.47 24.86 70.51
C LEU A 30 -12.09 24.94 69.08
N GLN A 31 -13.41 25.04 69.04
CA GLN A 31 -14.05 25.32 67.78
C GLN A 31 -13.60 26.63 67.18
N PRO A 32 -12.98 26.66 66.00
CA PRO A 32 -12.67 27.94 65.38
C PRO A 32 -13.98 28.69 65.10
N PRO A 33 -14.00 30.01 65.15
CA PRO A 33 -15.17 30.82 64.86
C PRO A 33 -15.61 30.45 63.41
N ALA A 34 -16.91 30.21 63.23
CA ALA A 34 -17.48 29.88 61.93
C ALA A 34 -17.03 30.93 60.90
N ALA A 35 -16.04 30.57 60.09
CA ALA A 35 -15.59 31.37 58.98
C ALA A 35 -16.80 31.55 58.06
N ARG A 36 -17.28 32.79 57.95
CA ARG A 36 -18.31 33.14 56.95
C ARG A 36 -17.76 32.72 55.61
N ARG A 37 -18.34 31.67 55.01
CA ARG A 37 -18.04 31.27 53.62
C ARG A 37 -18.32 32.51 52.76
N PRO A 38 -17.35 32.95 51.96
CA PRO A 38 -17.61 34.00 50.98
C PRO A 38 -18.70 33.48 50.02
N PRO A 39 -19.70 34.28 49.71
CA PRO A 39 -20.85 33.85 48.85
C PRO A 39 -20.46 33.49 47.42
N ASP A 40 -19.23 33.73 46.99
CA ASP A 40 -18.76 33.59 45.61
C ASP A 40 -17.98 32.28 45.32
N ALA A 41 -17.67 31.49 46.31
CA ALA A 41 -16.86 30.26 46.12
C ALA A 41 -17.56 29.18 45.26
N GLY A 42 -18.87 29.29 45.04
CA GLY A 42 -19.64 28.41 44.16
C GLY A 42 -19.45 28.76 42.67
N ALA A 43 -19.61 30.05 42.38
CA ALA A 43 -19.50 30.54 41.00
C ALA A 43 -18.08 30.39 40.43
N GLU A 44 -17.05 30.60 41.25
CA GLU A 44 -15.65 30.38 40.84
C GLU A 44 -15.35 28.90 40.54
N ARG A 45 -15.92 27.97 41.32
CA ARG A 45 -15.76 26.53 41.09
C ARG A 45 -16.49 26.04 39.82
N GLU A 46 -17.67 26.56 39.52
CA GLU A 46 -18.42 26.27 38.31
C GLU A 46 -17.66 26.78 37.06
N SER A 47 -17.16 28.03 37.14
CA SER A 47 -16.34 28.61 36.06
C SER A 47 -15.06 27.82 35.79
N ALA A 48 -14.34 27.38 36.84
CA ALA A 48 -13.14 26.54 36.70
C ALA A 48 -13.44 25.15 36.14
N ALA A 49 -14.61 24.57 36.50
CA ALA A 49 -15.03 23.28 35.96
C ALA A 49 -15.42 23.36 34.45
N ASP A 50 -16.03 24.47 34.06
CA ASP A 50 -16.40 24.70 32.67
C ASP A 50 -15.16 24.99 31.80
N GLU A 51 -14.22 25.74 32.31
CA GLU A 51 -12.93 25.95 31.65
C GLU A 51 -12.14 24.66 31.50
N ALA A 52 -12.11 23.81 32.52
CA ALA A 52 -11.46 22.51 32.46
C ALA A 52 -12.13 21.57 31.44
N ARG A 53 -13.48 21.65 31.29
CA ARG A 53 -14.21 20.90 30.23
C ARG A 53 -13.84 21.42 28.85
N ARG A 54 -13.78 22.72 28.66
CA ARG A 54 -13.41 23.36 27.40
C ARG A 54 -12.00 22.95 26.98
N ILE A 55 -11.03 23.04 27.91
CA ILE A 55 -9.64 22.65 27.63
C ILE A 55 -9.56 21.15 27.22
N ARG A 56 -10.30 20.26 27.88
CA ARG A 56 -10.33 18.85 27.52
C ARG A 56 -10.92 18.66 26.12
N SER A 57 -12.05 19.29 25.80
CA SER A 57 -12.64 19.23 24.48
C SER A 57 -11.70 19.73 23.39
N GLU A 58 -11.04 20.87 23.63
CA GLU A 58 -10.04 21.43 22.69
C GLU A 58 -8.83 20.49 22.48
N THR A 59 -8.38 19.82 23.55
CA THR A 59 -7.28 18.85 23.45
C THR A 59 -7.70 17.56 22.74
N ASP A 60 -8.91 17.07 23.00
CA ASP A 60 -9.46 15.89 22.34
C ASP A 60 -9.66 16.15 20.83
N ASP A 61 -10.23 17.32 20.48
CA ASP A 61 -10.39 17.75 19.09
C ASP A 61 -9.04 17.90 18.37
N ALA A 62 -8.03 18.46 19.02
CA ALA A 62 -6.69 18.59 18.46
C ALA A 62 -6.01 17.22 18.26
N TYR A 63 -6.23 16.29 19.18
CA TYR A 63 -5.73 14.93 19.06
C TYR A 63 -6.40 14.18 17.90
N GLU A 64 -7.73 14.27 17.78
CA GLU A 64 -8.46 13.65 16.67
C GLU A 64 -8.03 14.21 15.30
N GLN A 65 -7.81 15.53 15.22
CA GLN A 65 -7.29 16.16 14.01
C GLN A 65 -5.89 15.66 13.66
N SER A 66 -5.00 15.55 14.63
CA SER A 66 -3.64 15.03 14.42
C SER A 66 -3.67 13.56 13.94
N LEU A 67 -4.52 12.75 14.57
CA LEU A 67 -4.68 11.35 14.18
C LEU A 67 -5.22 11.20 12.74
N ALA A 68 -6.21 12.03 12.39
CA ALA A 68 -6.77 12.04 11.03
C ALA A 68 -5.74 12.51 9.98
N GLU A 69 -4.90 13.49 10.33
CA GLU A 69 -3.81 13.94 9.46
C GLU A 69 -2.76 12.84 9.24
N ASP A 70 -2.39 12.15 10.31
CA ASP A 70 -1.39 11.08 10.22
C ASP A 70 -1.92 9.89 9.42
N GLN A 71 -3.19 9.51 9.61
CA GLN A 71 -3.85 8.48 8.77
C GLN A 71 -3.84 8.88 7.29
N ARG A 72 -4.19 10.13 6.96
CA ARG A 72 -4.13 10.61 5.58
C ARG A 72 -2.73 10.57 4.98
N LYS A 73 -1.71 10.90 5.77
CA LYS A 73 -0.30 10.84 5.33
C LYS A 73 0.13 9.39 5.09
N GLU A 74 -0.28 8.46 5.95
CA GLU A 74 0.00 7.02 5.78
C GLU A 74 -0.70 6.47 4.55
N GLU A 75 -1.98 6.79 4.34
CA GLU A 75 -2.73 6.39 3.15
C GLU A 75 -2.09 6.93 1.86
N GLN A 76 -1.66 8.20 1.86
CA GLN A 76 -0.98 8.79 0.72
C GLN A 76 0.36 8.11 0.43
N ARG A 77 1.14 7.79 1.47
CA ARG A 77 2.39 7.04 1.31
C ARG A 77 2.15 5.65 0.78
N ALA A 78 1.19 4.93 1.36
CA ALA A 78 0.84 3.59 0.90
C ALA A 78 0.34 3.59 -0.56
N ALA A 79 -0.44 4.59 -0.96
CA ALA A 79 -0.88 4.75 -2.35
C ALA A 79 0.29 5.04 -3.30
N ALA A 80 1.21 5.94 -2.92
CA ALA A 80 2.39 6.26 -3.70
C ALA A 80 3.35 5.06 -3.83
N ASP A 81 3.55 4.32 -2.74
CA ASP A 81 4.38 3.11 -2.73
C ASP A 81 3.76 2.00 -3.62
N ALA A 82 2.43 1.85 -3.57
CA ALA A 82 1.71 0.90 -4.42
C ALA A 82 1.79 1.29 -5.92
N GLU A 83 1.73 2.57 -6.23
CA GLU A 83 1.90 3.07 -7.61
C GLU A 83 3.33 2.84 -8.09
N ALA A 84 4.33 3.19 -7.30
CA ALA A 84 5.73 2.96 -7.62
C ALA A 84 6.05 1.46 -7.82
N ALA A 85 5.48 0.59 -6.99
CA ALA A 85 5.61 -0.85 -7.13
C ALA A 85 5.01 -1.36 -8.45
N ARG A 86 3.83 -0.85 -8.85
CA ARG A 86 3.20 -1.19 -10.13
C ARG A 86 4.05 -0.74 -11.31
N GLU A 87 4.56 0.48 -11.28
CA GLU A 87 5.45 0.98 -12.32
C GLU A 87 6.74 0.15 -12.42
N GLN A 88 7.29 -0.28 -11.28
CA GLN A 88 8.47 -1.12 -11.27
C GLN A 88 8.20 -2.47 -11.93
N VAL A 89 7.10 -3.13 -11.59
CA VAL A 89 6.70 -4.41 -12.22
C VAL A 89 6.54 -4.27 -13.74
N ILE A 90 5.93 -3.17 -14.20
CA ILE A 90 5.78 -2.91 -15.65
C ILE A 90 7.15 -2.71 -16.30
N ARG A 91 8.03 -1.98 -15.66
CA ARG A 91 9.40 -1.71 -16.15
C ARG A 91 10.20 -2.99 -16.27
N ASP A 92 10.17 -3.82 -15.23
CA ASP A 92 10.86 -5.10 -15.19
C ASP A 92 10.33 -6.07 -16.25
N ARG A 93 8.99 -6.13 -16.44
CA ARG A 93 8.35 -6.92 -17.47
C ARG A 93 8.81 -6.49 -18.89
N ARG A 94 8.83 -5.17 -19.15
CA ARG A 94 9.29 -4.62 -20.43
C ARG A 94 10.76 -4.91 -20.68
N GLU A 95 11.58 -4.85 -19.65
CA GLU A 95 13.01 -5.16 -19.75
C GLU A 95 13.23 -6.65 -20.00
N ALA A 96 12.57 -7.54 -19.28
CA ALA A 96 12.61 -8.98 -19.54
C ALA A 96 12.15 -9.32 -20.96
N ALA A 97 11.10 -8.66 -21.45
CA ALA A 97 10.62 -8.81 -22.81
C ALA A 97 11.67 -8.39 -23.87
N ARG A 98 12.38 -7.29 -23.63
CA ARG A 98 13.48 -6.84 -24.50
C ARG A 98 14.65 -7.82 -24.52
N GLN A 99 15.02 -8.35 -23.36
CA GLN A 99 16.08 -9.35 -23.25
C GLN A 99 15.71 -10.64 -23.97
N LEU A 100 14.48 -11.12 -23.81
CA LEU A 100 13.96 -12.28 -24.52
C LEU A 100 14.01 -12.11 -26.03
N LEU A 101 13.58 -10.95 -26.53
CA LEU A 101 13.59 -10.67 -27.96
C LEU A 101 15.00 -10.48 -28.54
N ALA A 102 15.92 -9.96 -27.75
CA ALA A 102 17.33 -9.86 -28.14
C ALA A 102 17.98 -11.27 -28.28
N ALA A 103 17.57 -12.19 -27.41
CA ALA A 103 18.01 -13.59 -27.48
C ALA A 103 17.33 -14.39 -28.58
N THR A 104 16.17 -13.92 -29.10
CA THR A 104 15.40 -14.61 -30.15
C THR A 104 15.49 -13.83 -31.46
N PRO A 105 16.36 -14.24 -32.40
CA PRO A 105 16.50 -13.57 -33.70
C PRO A 105 15.23 -13.67 -34.50
N GLU A 106 15.04 -12.76 -35.46
CA GLU A 106 13.91 -12.87 -36.41
C GLU A 106 14.00 -14.14 -37.26
N ALA A 107 12.89 -14.85 -37.38
CA ALA A 107 12.84 -16.04 -38.17
C ALA A 107 12.98 -15.69 -39.65
N THR A 108 13.75 -16.52 -40.36
CA THR A 108 13.95 -16.44 -41.82
C THR A 108 13.63 -17.76 -42.47
N GLY A 109 13.21 -17.73 -43.74
CA GLY A 109 12.94 -18.93 -44.53
C GLY A 109 11.45 -19.32 -44.57
N PRO A 110 11.12 -20.54 -45.01
CA PRO A 110 9.74 -20.97 -45.31
C PRO A 110 8.85 -21.12 -44.07
N THR A 111 9.45 -21.24 -42.88
CA THR A 111 8.73 -21.34 -41.59
C THR A 111 8.50 -19.98 -40.94
N ALA A 112 8.90 -18.92 -41.61
CA ALA A 112 8.78 -17.56 -41.09
C ALA A 112 7.36 -17.00 -41.34
N LYS A 113 6.74 -16.47 -40.27
CA LYS A 113 5.45 -15.80 -40.30
C LYS A 113 5.62 -14.34 -39.88
N ARG A 114 5.26 -13.42 -40.77
CA ARG A 114 5.24 -12.01 -40.44
C ARG A 114 3.99 -11.70 -39.66
N VAL A 115 4.15 -11.31 -38.40
CA VAL A 115 3.07 -10.85 -37.53
C VAL A 115 3.03 -9.33 -37.56
N ARG A 116 1.86 -8.76 -37.77
CA ARG A 116 1.62 -7.32 -37.73
C ARG A 116 0.62 -7.05 -36.62
N VAL A 117 1.04 -6.34 -35.58
CA VAL A 117 0.22 -5.96 -34.44
C VAL A 117 -0.26 -4.53 -34.62
N ARG A 118 -1.59 -4.35 -34.66
CA ARG A 118 -2.21 -3.03 -34.72
C ARG A 118 -2.37 -2.49 -33.32
N LEU A 119 -1.76 -1.33 -33.06
CA LEU A 119 -1.88 -0.61 -31.80
C LEU A 119 -3.13 0.30 -31.81
N PRO A 120 -3.73 0.61 -30.64
CA PRO A 120 -4.80 1.61 -30.54
C PRO A 120 -4.36 2.96 -31.08
N GLU A 121 -3.11 3.32 -30.80
CA GLU A 121 -2.50 4.57 -31.22
C GLU A 121 -1.17 4.32 -31.94
N GLY A 122 -0.93 5.10 -33.00
CA GLY A 122 0.33 5.09 -33.71
C GLY A 122 0.46 4.06 -34.82
N GLN A 123 1.71 3.81 -35.24
CA GLN A 123 2.00 2.89 -36.35
C GLN A 123 1.97 1.43 -35.87
N PRO A 124 1.50 0.49 -36.73
CA PRO A 124 1.50 -0.93 -36.41
C PRO A 124 2.93 -1.43 -36.19
N LEU A 125 3.09 -2.34 -35.24
CA LEU A 125 4.32 -3.08 -35.05
C LEU A 125 4.36 -4.26 -36.01
N ALA A 126 5.52 -4.59 -36.54
CA ALA A 126 5.70 -5.75 -37.41
C ALA A 126 7.01 -6.44 -37.09
N ARG A 127 6.97 -7.79 -36.95
CA ARG A 127 8.14 -8.64 -36.75
C ARG A 127 7.88 -10.01 -37.38
N THR A 128 8.94 -10.71 -37.75
CA THR A 128 8.89 -12.03 -38.28
C THR A 128 9.24 -13.07 -37.23
N PHE A 129 8.34 -14.02 -37.01
CA PHE A 129 8.44 -15.11 -36.03
C PHE A 129 8.45 -16.45 -36.72
N SER A 130 8.87 -17.50 -36.03
CA SER A 130 8.66 -18.87 -36.50
C SER A 130 7.21 -19.30 -36.31
N TYR A 131 6.70 -20.18 -37.18
CA TYR A 131 5.38 -20.83 -37.02
C TYR A 131 5.26 -21.60 -35.70
N LEU A 132 6.38 -22.07 -35.16
CA LEU A 132 6.44 -22.81 -33.91
C LEU A 132 6.55 -21.92 -32.66
N ASP A 133 6.83 -20.64 -32.84
CA ASP A 133 6.93 -19.70 -31.70
C ASP A 133 5.57 -19.57 -31.00
N PRO A 134 5.56 -19.49 -29.68
CA PRO A 134 4.34 -19.30 -28.89
C PRO A 134 3.79 -17.87 -29.01
N ILE A 135 2.49 -17.71 -28.79
CA ILE A 135 1.82 -16.39 -28.76
C ILE A 135 2.41 -15.48 -27.69
N SER A 136 2.90 -16.05 -26.56
CA SER A 136 3.58 -15.29 -25.51
C SER A 136 4.79 -14.50 -26.03
N LEU A 137 5.47 -14.98 -27.08
CA LEU A 137 6.57 -14.23 -27.70
C LEU A 137 6.08 -12.98 -28.45
N VAL A 138 4.87 -13.04 -29.04
CA VAL A 138 4.23 -11.86 -29.65
C VAL A 138 3.82 -10.86 -28.57
N ARG A 139 3.30 -11.35 -27.45
CA ARG A 139 2.98 -10.50 -26.29
C ARG A 139 4.23 -9.79 -25.77
N SER A 140 5.33 -10.53 -25.62
CA SER A 140 6.64 -9.95 -25.24
C SER A 140 7.13 -8.92 -26.26
N PHE A 141 6.91 -9.14 -27.55
CA PHE A 141 7.26 -8.15 -28.58
C PHE A 141 6.49 -6.84 -28.45
N VAL A 142 5.21 -6.93 -28.10
CA VAL A 142 4.38 -5.76 -27.85
C VAL A 142 4.82 -5.03 -26.56
N ASP A 143 5.06 -5.77 -25.47
CA ASP A 143 5.57 -5.22 -24.22
C ASP A 143 6.92 -4.52 -24.38
N ALA A 144 7.85 -5.13 -25.11
CA ALA A 144 9.18 -4.59 -25.37
C ALA A 144 9.14 -3.25 -26.14
N SER A 145 8.11 -3.07 -26.97
CA SER A 145 7.93 -1.81 -27.73
C SER A 145 7.68 -0.61 -26.84
N GLY A 146 7.13 -0.84 -25.63
CA GLY A 146 6.75 0.22 -24.67
C GLY A 146 5.58 1.11 -25.15
N ARG A 147 4.95 0.77 -26.29
CA ARG A 147 3.90 1.57 -26.93
C ARG A 147 2.49 1.04 -26.66
N ALA A 148 2.40 -0.15 -26.09
CA ALA A 148 1.14 -0.72 -25.68
C ALA A 148 0.77 -0.22 -24.26
N PRO A 149 -0.53 -0.15 -23.94
CA PRO A 149 -0.99 0.07 -22.57
C PRO A 149 -0.49 -1.05 -21.66
N ASP A 150 -0.46 -0.79 -20.35
CA ASP A 150 0.08 -1.73 -19.37
C ASP A 150 -0.71 -3.05 -19.28
N ASN A 151 -2.02 -2.95 -19.55
CA ASN A 151 -2.91 -4.10 -19.68
C ASN A 151 -3.50 -4.12 -21.09
N PHE A 152 -3.24 -5.17 -21.81
CA PHE A 152 -3.79 -5.37 -23.16
C PHE A 152 -4.11 -6.83 -23.42
N ALA A 153 -5.06 -7.06 -24.30
CA ALA A 153 -5.36 -8.36 -24.85
C ALA A 153 -4.97 -8.40 -26.35
N LEU A 154 -4.40 -9.50 -26.78
CA LEU A 154 -4.17 -9.76 -28.20
C LEU A 154 -5.43 -10.32 -28.83
N CYS A 155 -5.86 -9.75 -29.94
CA CYS A 155 -7.03 -10.19 -30.68
C CYS A 155 -6.70 -10.48 -32.13
N LEU A 156 -7.33 -11.49 -32.70
CA LEU A 156 -7.15 -11.88 -34.09
C LEU A 156 -8.38 -11.48 -34.90
N GLY A 157 -8.15 -10.74 -35.96
CA GLY A 157 -8.96 -10.59 -37.17
C GLY A 157 -10.45 -10.31 -37.03
N SER A 158 -11.18 -10.83 -38.00
CA SER A 158 -12.63 -10.73 -38.09
C SER A 158 -13.22 -12.15 -38.33
N PRO A 159 -14.06 -12.67 -37.41
CA PRO A 159 -14.53 -12.06 -36.19
C PRO A 159 -13.43 -11.92 -35.15
N MET A 160 -13.54 -10.87 -34.28
CA MET A 160 -12.56 -10.61 -33.26
C MET A 160 -12.54 -11.72 -32.19
N ARG A 161 -11.40 -12.40 -32.09
CA ARG A 161 -11.17 -13.47 -31.10
C ARG A 161 -9.98 -13.08 -30.21
N THR A 162 -10.17 -13.15 -28.92
CA THR A 162 -9.06 -12.99 -27.96
C THR A 162 -8.14 -14.19 -28.03
N LEU A 163 -6.85 -13.91 -27.89
CA LEU A 163 -5.80 -14.92 -27.85
C LEU A 163 -5.42 -15.12 -26.38
N ASP A 164 -6.14 -16.02 -25.71
CA ASP A 164 -5.96 -16.28 -24.28
C ASP A 164 -4.93 -17.39 -24.02
N ASP A 165 -4.65 -18.23 -25.01
CA ASP A 165 -3.67 -19.31 -24.91
C ASP A 165 -2.28 -18.80 -25.34
N ASP A 166 -1.50 -18.38 -24.37
CA ASP A 166 -0.17 -17.82 -24.58
C ASP A 166 0.85 -18.87 -25.06
N ASP A 167 0.61 -20.16 -24.79
CA ASP A 167 1.49 -21.28 -25.19
C ASP A 167 1.16 -21.83 -26.60
N ALA A 168 0.03 -21.45 -27.15
CA ALA A 168 -0.35 -21.89 -28.49
C ALA A 168 0.67 -21.41 -29.53
N PRO A 169 1.04 -22.28 -30.50
CA PRO A 169 1.97 -21.91 -31.56
C PRO A 169 1.34 -20.94 -32.54
N LEU A 170 2.14 -20.06 -33.13
CA LEU A 170 1.70 -19.10 -34.15
C LEU A 170 1.10 -19.78 -35.42
N SER A 171 1.35 -21.06 -35.61
CA SER A 171 0.69 -21.84 -36.68
C SER A 171 -0.81 -21.96 -36.47
N SER A 172 -1.31 -21.91 -35.23
CA SER A 172 -2.75 -21.97 -34.93
C SER A 172 -3.49 -20.67 -35.31
N LEU A 173 -2.75 -19.58 -35.44
CA LEU A 173 -3.30 -18.32 -35.91
C LEU A 173 -3.47 -18.36 -37.43
N GLY A 174 -4.69 -18.29 -37.90
CA GLY A 174 -4.98 -18.15 -39.32
C GLY A 174 -4.26 -16.95 -39.97
N PRO A 175 -4.45 -16.76 -41.29
CA PRO A 175 -3.89 -15.63 -42.02
C PRO A 175 -4.68 -14.35 -41.67
N GLY A 176 -4.21 -13.57 -40.67
CA GLY A 176 -4.88 -12.34 -40.31
C GLY A 176 -3.96 -11.43 -39.48
N PRO A 177 -4.24 -10.14 -39.47
CA PRO A 177 -3.52 -9.22 -38.57
C PRO A 177 -3.94 -9.45 -37.13
N VAL A 178 -2.99 -9.41 -36.21
CA VAL A 178 -3.24 -9.38 -34.76
C VAL A 178 -3.53 -7.95 -34.38
N ALA A 179 -4.54 -7.72 -33.58
CA ALA A 179 -4.88 -6.40 -33.02
C ALA A 179 -4.75 -6.39 -31.51
N LEU A 180 -4.51 -5.20 -30.95
CA LEU A 180 -4.59 -4.97 -29.51
C LEU A 180 -5.96 -4.41 -29.15
N MET A 181 -6.48 -4.88 -28.02
CA MET A 181 -7.60 -4.27 -27.30
C MET A 181 -7.21 -3.87 -25.90
#